data_18d06707b9c4b22e946ae3ae69d85d35
#
_entry.id   18d06707b9c4b22e946ae3ae69d85d35
#
_cell.length_a   1.000
_cell.length_b   1.000
_cell.length_c   1.000
_cell.angle_alpha   90.00
_cell.angle_beta   90.00
_cell.angle_gamma   90.00
#
_symmetry.space_group_name_H-M   'P 1'
#
loop_
_entity.id
_entity.type
_entity.pdbx_description
1 polymer ?
#
loop_
_entity_poly.entity_id
_entity_poly.type
_entity_poly.pdbx_seq_one_letter_code
_entity_poly.pdbx_strand_id
1 'polypeptide(L)'
;MSELQQILFRSFDVIPIPILISEAVCGDTLGTIPTTLSNIPIRHHRFVNQAFSAQLGYTLADLPDMTAWFATVYHDEQTRTQAIQDWNQVVMTSLANGSAVAEMSTRIYCKNGQHRWFTITAQLTADAMPGWHIVTFRDIHDLHSMIAEVSRLSCTDPLTELSNRRGAEQQLQAHWLQGRPLSVILCDVDHFKQVNDRYGHPAGDAALCGVARIMEEQLQEKECLARWGGEEFLLILPGADASRAVSLAEQLRQLLSASQINWHHHHFSLTMSFGCATLTTGQSLDNLLLVADRALYQAKAQGRNRVLFGKE
;
A
#
# COMPACT_ATOMS: atom_id res chain seq x y z
N MET A 1 38.23 -22.48 4.45
CA MET A 1 37.99 -21.73 3.19
C MET A 1 39.18 -21.90 2.28
N SER A 2 38.99 -22.17 0.97
CA SER A 2 40.06 -22.22 -0.01
C SER A 2 40.63 -20.82 -0.27
N GLU A 3 41.89 -20.76 -0.74
CA GLU A 3 42.54 -19.49 -1.11
C GLU A 3 41.71 -18.71 -2.15
N LEU A 4 41.10 -19.41 -3.09
CA LEU A 4 40.18 -18.84 -4.09
C LEU A 4 38.97 -18.15 -3.46
N GLN A 5 38.36 -18.77 -2.44
CA GLN A 5 37.21 -18.18 -1.70
C GLN A 5 37.63 -16.91 -0.95
N GLN A 6 38.84 -16.86 -0.40
CA GLN A 6 39.34 -15.65 0.28
C GLN A 6 39.55 -14.50 -0.70
N ILE A 7 40.10 -14.78 -1.88
CA ILE A 7 40.26 -13.78 -2.93
C ILE A 7 38.90 -13.25 -3.38
N LEU A 8 37.95 -14.13 -3.62
CA LEU A 8 36.57 -13.77 -4.03
C LEU A 8 35.90 -12.85 -2.99
N PHE A 9 35.94 -13.21 -1.71
CA PHE A 9 35.33 -12.40 -0.65
C PHE A 9 36.00 -11.03 -0.49
N ARG A 10 37.33 -10.93 -0.62
CA ARG A 10 38.01 -9.63 -0.65
C ARG A 10 37.57 -8.77 -1.82
N SER A 11 37.26 -9.37 -2.96
CA SER A 11 36.74 -8.63 -4.11
C SER A 11 35.35 -8.06 -3.87
N PHE A 12 34.52 -8.72 -3.06
CA PHE A 12 33.20 -8.19 -2.67
C PHE A 12 33.29 -7.06 -1.64
N ASP A 13 34.34 -6.96 -0.85
CA ASP A 13 34.52 -5.90 0.14
C ASP A 13 34.67 -4.49 -0.45
N VAL A 14 35.14 -4.39 -1.69
CA VAL A 14 35.28 -3.09 -2.36
C VAL A 14 33.98 -2.63 -3.04
N ILE A 15 32.96 -3.49 -3.08
CA ILE A 15 31.65 -3.16 -3.68
C ILE A 15 30.84 -2.31 -2.69
N PRO A 16 30.38 -1.10 -3.07
CA PRO A 16 29.69 -0.18 -2.17
C PRO A 16 28.22 -0.56 -1.91
N ILE A 17 27.81 -1.74 -2.36
CA ILE A 17 26.46 -2.29 -2.14
C ILE A 17 26.56 -3.35 -1.05
N PRO A 18 25.71 -3.33 -0.01
CA PRO A 18 25.62 -4.40 0.97
C PRO A 18 25.40 -5.77 0.34
N ILE A 19 26.27 -6.70 0.66
CA ILE A 19 26.26 -8.09 0.15
C ILE A 19 26.27 -9.04 1.33
N LEU A 20 25.39 -10.04 1.29
CA LEU A 20 25.38 -11.19 2.16
C LEU A 20 25.47 -12.45 1.29
N ILE A 21 26.33 -13.39 1.68
CA ILE A 21 26.45 -14.68 1.01
C ILE A 21 26.08 -15.77 2.00
N SER A 22 25.15 -16.63 1.59
CA SER A 22 24.68 -17.76 2.38
C SER A 22 24.90 -19.08 1.66
N GLU A 23 25.07 -20.15 2.44
CA GLU A 23 25.22 -21.52 1.99
C GLU A 23 24.08 -22.37 2.53
N ALA A 24 23.42 -23.14 1.65
CA ALA A 24 22.39 -24.09 2.04
C ALA A 24 23.01 -25.31 2.74
N VAL A 25 22.38 -25.80 3.80
CA VAL A 25 22.75 -27.07 4.40
C VAL A 25 22.31 -28.21 3.48
N CYS A 26 23.12 -29.23 3.36
CA CYS A 26 22.88 -30.38 2.47
C CYS A 26 21.48 -30.97 2.70
N GLY A 27 20.66 -31.06 1.64
CA GLY A 27 19.25 -31.52 1.69
C GLY A 27 18.20 -30.41 1.53
N ASP A 28 18.60 -29.17 1.47
CA ASP A 28 17.69 -28.04 1.25
C ASP A 28 17.38 -27.91 -0.27
N THR A 29 16.21 -28.38 -0.66
CA THR A 29 15.66 -28.11 -1.99
C THR A 29 14.87 -26.80 -1.91
N LEU A 30 15.11 -25.89 -2.85
CA LEU A 30 14.42 -24.59 -3.04
C LEU A 30 12.87 -24.66 -3.07
N GLY A 31 12.27 -25.81 -2.73
CA GLY A 31 10.84 -26.08 -2.82
C GLY A 31 10.08 -26.13 -1.49
N THR A 32 10.75 -25.98 -0.34
CA THR A 32 10.05 -25.98 0.95
C THR A 32 9.72 -24.54 1.35
N ILE A 33 8.44 -24.18 1.31
CA ILE A 33 7.95 -22.85 1.68
C ILE A 33 7.87 -22.76 3.21
N PRO A 34 8.74 -22.00 3.89
CA PRO A 34 8.61 -21.79 5.32
C PRO A 34 7.44 -20.83 5.57
N THR A 35 6.51 -21.23 6.42
CA THR A 35 5.40 -20.36 6.86
C THR A 35 5.67 -19.72 8.22
N THR A 36 6.66 -20.23 8.95
CA THR A 36 7.06 -19.77 10.29
C THR A 36 8.57 -19.84 10.46
N LEU A 37 9.12 -19.17 11.49
CA LEU A 37 10.55 -19.23 11.84
C LEU A 37 11.09 -20.66 11.98
N SER A 38 10.27 -21.59 12.47
CA SER A 38 10.66 -23.00 12.68
C SER A 38 10.85 -23.80 11.39
N ASN A 39 10.34 -23.31 10.27
CA ASN A 39 10.37 -23.98 8.97
C ASN A 39 11.25 -23.27 7.93
N ILE A 40 12.00 -22.23 8.33
CA ILE A 40 12.93 -21.57 7.42
C ILE A 40 14.05 -22.56 7.06
N PRO A 41 14.38 -22.73 5.76
CA PRO A 41 15.52 -23.53 5.36
C PRO A 41 16.78 -23.06 6.08
N ILE A 42 17.52 -24.00 6.69
CA ILE A 42 18.74 -23.68 7.42
C ILE A 42 19.81 -23.29 6.41
N ARG A 43 19.99 -21.97 6.25
CA ARG A 43 21.06 -21.39 5.43
C ARG A 43 22.00 -20.65 6.34
N HIS A 44 23.24 -21.09 6.37
CA HIS A 44 24.28 -20.40 7.12
C HIS A 44 24.81 -19.21 6.32
N HIS A 45 24.89 -18.07 6.96
CA HIS A 45 25.55 -16.92 6.40
C HIS A 45 27.08 -17.13 6.50
N ARG A 46 27.78 -16.95 5.40
CA ARG A 46 29.23 -17.22 5.30
C ARG A 46 30.04 -15.95 5.13
N PHE A 47 29.42 -14.90 4.63
CA PHE A 47 30.11 -13.65 4.40
C PHE A 47 29.11 -12.48 4.38
N VAL A 48 29.55 -11.35 4.92
CA VAL A 48 28.97 -10.01 4.73
C VAL A 48 30.10 -9.07 4.38
N ASN A 49 29.88 -8.19 3.41
CA ASN A 49 30.93 -7.23 3.01
C ASN A 49 30.93 -5.99 3.93
N GLN A 50 31.94 -5.15 3.75
CA GLN A 50 32.10 -3.92 4.52
C GLN A 50 30.89 -2.98 4.37
N ALA A 51 30.31 -2.86 3.18
CA ALA A 51 29.13 -2.05 2.93
C ALA A 51 27.91 -2.53 3.73
N PHE A 52 27.71 -3.86 3.88
CA PHE A 52 26.65 -4.44 4.69
C PHE A 52 26.78 -4.01 6.15
N SER A 53 27.97 -4.18 6.73
CA SER A 53 28.21 -3.80 8.12
C SER A 53 28.12 -2.29 8.34
N ALA A 54 28.51 -1.48 7.36
CA ALA A 54 28.43 -0.02 7.45
C ALA A 54 26.97 0.50 7.38
N GLN A 55 26.15 -0.07 6.49
CA GLN A 55 24.79 0.45 6.26
C GLN A 55 23.74 -0.17 7.18
N LEU A 56 23.78 -1.49 7.42
CA LEU A 56 22.83 -2.17 8.29
C LEU A 56 23.32 -2.25 9.75
N GLY A 57 24.63 -2.13 9.99
CA GLY A 57 25.25 -2.17 11.32
C GLY A 57 25.51 -3.57 11.84
N TYR A 58 25.06 -4.61 11.18
CA TYR A 58 25.21 -6.00 11.61
C TYR A 58 26.47 -6.64 11.05
N THR A 59 26.98 -7.61 11.82
CA THR A 59 28.10 -8.46 11.44
C THR A 59 27.63 -9.91 11.22
N LEU A 60 28.50 -10.74 10.70
CA LEU A 60 28.21 -12.18 10.55
C LEU A 60 27.96 -12.86 11.89
N ALA A 61 28.55 -12.36 12.99
CA ALA A 61 28.32 -12.89 14.34
C ALA A 61 26.90 -12.57 14.87
N ASP A 62 26.33 -11.42 14.45
CA ASP A 62 24.97 -11.05 14.83
C ASP A 62 23.92 -11.85 14.03
N LEU A 63 24.27 -12.25 12.81
CA LEU A 63 23.36 -12.87 11.84
C LEU A 63 24.01 -14.16 11.27
N PRO A 64 24.12 -15.24 12.06
CA PRO A 64 24.78 -16.47 11.60
C PRO A 64 23.97 -17.25 10.54
N ASP A 65 22.67 -17.06 10.48
CA ASP A 65 21.76 -17.79 9.59
C ASP A 65 20.48 -17.01 9.28
N MET A 66 19.63 -17.56 8.41
CA MET A 66 18.34 -16.96 8.02
C MET A 66 17.36 -16.82 9.19
N THR A 67 17.40 -17.72 10.18
CA THR A 67 16.53 -17.62 11.35
C THR A 67 16.90 -16.41 12.20
N ALA A 68 18.20 -16.24 12.46
CA ALA A 68 18.74 -15.08 13.15
C ALA A 68 18.46 -13.78 12.37
N TRP A 69 18.54 -13.81 11.02
CA TRP A 69 18.18 -12.69 10.18
C TRP A 69 16.74 -12.22 10.45
N PHE A 70 15.75 -13.09 10.23
CA PHE A 70 14.34 -12.71 10.40
C PHE A 70 14.01 -12.31 11.84
N ALA A 71 14.59 -12.96 12.85
CA ALA A 71 14.37 -12.63 14.25
C ALA A 71 14.96 -11.26 14.62
N THR A 72 16.10 -10.88 14.01
CA THR A 72 16.84 -9.66 14.35
C THR A 72 16.30 -8.44 13.62
N VAL A 73 15.99 -8.57 12.31
CA VAL A 73 15.58 -7.40 11.51
C VAL A 73 14.07 -7.12 11.53
N TYR A 74 13.27 -8.07 12.06
CA TYR A 74 11.81 -7.93 12.24
C TYR A 74 11.44 -8.31 13.68
N HIS A 75 11.47 -7.35 14.59
CA HIS A 75 11.26 -7.61 16.03
C HIS A 75 9.84 -8.04 16.36
N ASP A 76 8.86 -7.42 15.70
CA ASP A 76 7.45 -7.76 15.86
C ASP A 76 7.12 -9.07 15.16
N GLU A 77 6.40 -9.98 15.85
CA GLU A 77 6.07 -11.31 15.35
C GLU A 77 5.14 -11.27 14.12
N GLN A 78 4.19 -10.36 14.10
CA GLN A 78 3.26 -10.21 12.99
C GLN A 78 3.98 -9.70 11.75
N THR A 79 4.79 -8.65 11.87
CA THR A 79 5.61 -8.09 10.79
C THR A 79 6.61 -9.13 10.26
N ARG A 80 7.22 -9.91 11.16
CA ARG A 80 8.15 -10.98 10.78
C ARG A 80 7.47 -12.09 9.99
N THR A 81 6.31 -12.55 10.45
CA THR A 81 5.54 -13.59 9.77
C THR A 81 5.12 -13.12 8.37
N GLN A 82 4.66 -11.88 8.25
CA GLN A 82 4.30 -11.28 6.97
C GLN A 82 5.52 -11.19 6.04
N ALA A 83 6.66 -10.72 6.52
CA ALA A 83 7.89 -10.61 5.72
C ALA A 83 8.38 -11.98 5.20
N ILE A 84 8.22 -13.05 5.99
CA ILE A 84 8.53 -14.43 5.56
C ILE A 84 7.58 -14.88 4.46
N GLN A 85 6.29 -14.62 4.61
CA GLN A 85 5.27 -14.98 3.61
C GLN A 85 5.49 -14.22 2.29
N ASP A 86 5.71 -12.91 2.36
CA ASP A 86 5.95 -12.06 1.19
C ASP A 86 7.21 -12.51 0.45
N TRP A 87 8.29 -12.77 1.17
CA TRP A 87 9.52 -13.28 0.57
C TRP A 87 9.30 -14.62 -0.15
N ASN A 88 8.61 -15.55 0.48
CA ASN A 88 8.31 -16.85 -0.12
C ASN A 88 7.45 -16.71 -1.38
N GLN A 89 6.46 -15.85 -1.34
CA GLN A 89 5.60 -15.58 -2.50
C GLN A 89 6.42 -15.03 -3.67
N VAL A 90 7.32 -14.09 -3.40
CA VAL A 90 8.23 -13.52 -4.41
C VAL A 90 9.13 -14.59 -5.00
N VAL A 91 9.77 -15.42 -4.17
CA VAL A 91 10.64 -16.51 -4.63
C VAL A 91 9.87 -17.51 -5.51
N MET A 92 8.70 -17.96 -5.08
CA MET A 92 7.88 -18.90 -5.84
C MET A 92 7.43 -18.33 -7.19
N THR A 93 6.99 -17.07 -7.20
CA THR A 93 6.58 -16.38 -8.41
C THR A 93 7.76 -16.23 -9.38
N SER A 94 8.93 -15.85 -8.88
CA SER A 94 10.14 -15.73 -9.68
C SER A 94 10.56 -17.05 -10.32
N LEU A 95 10.56 -18.15 -9.55
CA LEU A 95 10.87 -19.48 -10.06
C LEU A 95 9.86 -19.96 -11.08
N ALA A 96 8.56 -19.76 -10.84
CA ALA A 96 7.49 -20.13 -11.79
C ALA A 96 7.61 -19.38 -13.13
N ASN A 97 8.12 -18.14 -13.10
CA ASN A 97 8.38 -17.32 -14.28
C ASN A 97 9.75 -17.60 -14.93
N GLY A 98 10.52 -18.55 -14.42
CA GLY A 98 11.86 -18.86 -14.92
C GLY A 98 12.90 -17.77 -14.62
N SER A 99 12.65 -16.88 -13.66
CA SER A 99 13.62 -15.87 -13.24
C SER A 99 14.71 -16.48 -12.37
N ALA A 100 15.96 -16.10 -12.67
CA ALA A 100 17.11 -16.47 -11.84
C ALA A 100 17.25 -15.61 -10.56
N VAL A 101 16.38 -14.59 -10.42
CA VAL A 101 16.50 -13.56 -9.36
C VAL A 101 15.13 -13.33 -8.73
N ALA A 102 15.10 -13.19 -7.41
CA ALA A 102 13.96 -12.69 -6.65
C ALA A 102 14.28 -11.30 -6.09
N GLU A 103 13.32 -10.37 -6.18
CA GLU A 103 13.48 -9.01 -5.69
C GLU A 103 12.27 -8.59 -4.86
N MET A 104 12.52 -8.02 -3.68
CA MET A 104 11.49 -7.51 -2.77
C MET A 104 11.94 -6.22 -2.10
N SER A 105 11.06 -5.23 -2.03
CA SER A 105 11.28 -4.04 -1.22
C SER A 105 10.64 -4.22 0.15
N THR A 106 11.41 -4.00 1.22
CA THR A 106 10.96 -4.20 2.60
C THR A 106 11.62 -3.21 3.54
N ARG A 107 11.01 -3.04 4.72
CA ARG A 107 11.53 -2.18 5.79
C ARG A 107 12.33 -3.03 6.77
N ILE A 108 13.61 -2.72 6.90
CA ILE A 108 14.57 -3.43 7.77
C ILE A 108 14.87 -2.58 9.00
N TYR A 109 14.91 -3.20 10.18
CA TYR A 109 15.44 -2.59 11.38
C TYR A 109 16.96 -2.73 11.37
N CYS A 110 17.68 -1.60 11.35
CA CYS A 110 19.13 -1.52 11.39
C CYS A 110 19.63 -1.53 12.85
N LYS A 111 20.87 -1.98 13.08
CA LYS A 111 21.45 -2.10 14.43
C LYS A 111 21.57 -0.76 15.18
N ASN A 112 21.56 0.37 14.44
CA ASN A 112 21.53 1.72 15.01
C ASN A 112 20.16 2.15 15.54
N GLY A 113 19.14 1.28 15.51
CA GLY A 113 17.79 1.57 16.00
C GLY A 113 16.86 2.18 14.94
N GLN A 114 17.31 2.40 13.74
CA GLN A 114 16.50 2.98 12.66
C GLN A 114 15.87 1.93 11.77
N HIS A 115 14.66 2.20 11.33
CA HIS A 115 14.03 1.45 10.24
C HIS A 115 14.34 2.13 8.90
N ARG A 116 14.91 1.37 7.96
CA ARG A 116 15.19 1.86 6.60
C ARG A 116 14.56 0.95 5.55
N TRP A 117 14.21 1.52 4.41
CA TRP A 117 13.71 0.77 3.26
C TRP A 117 14.85 0.26 2.40
N PHE A 118 14.82 -1.04 2.12
CA PHE A 118 15.78 -1.69 1.23
C PHE A 118 15.06 -2.48 0.14
N THR A 119 15.59 -2.47 -1.07
CA THR A 119 15.32 -3.49 -2.06
C THR A 119 16.32 -4.62 -1.84
N ILE A 120 15.81 -5.80 -1.54
CA ILE A 120 16.56 -7.05 -1.37
C ILE A 120 16.48 -7.83 -2.67
N THR A 121 17.64 -8.15 -3.25
CA THR A 121 17.72 -8.96 -4.47
C THR A 121 18.53 -10.21 -4.17
N ALA A 122 17.93 -11.39 -4.35
CA ALA A 122 18.59 -12.67 -4.14
C ALA A 122 18.71 -13.46 -5.45
N GLN A 123 19.88 -14.03 -5.71
CA GLN A 123 20.09 -14.96 -6.79
C GLN A 123 19.52 -16.33 -6.38
N LEU A 124 18.60 -16.86 -7.19
CA LEU A 124 17.90 -18.13 -6.91
C LEU A 124 18.61 -19.35 -7.52
N THR A 125 19.30 -19.15 -8.63
CA THR A 125 20.04 -20.21 -9.35
C THR A 125 21.49 -19.77 -9.58
N ALA A 126 22.41 -20.60 -9.17
CA ALA A 126 23.85 -20.38 -9.41
C ALA A 126 24.47 -21.69 -9.92
N ASP A 127 24.57 -21.82 -11.25
CA ASP A 127 25.21 -22.99 -11.88
C ASP A 127 26.69 -23.13 -11.48
N ALA A 128 27.35 -22.00 -11.21
CA ALA A 128 28.76 -21.95 -10.86
C ALA A 128 29.06 -22.36 -9.41
N MET A 129 28.11 -22.19 -8.48
CA MET A 129 28.27 -22.49 -7.04
C MET A 129 26.97 -23.06 -6.47
N PRO A 130 26.66 -24.34 -6.69
CA PRO A 130 25.45 -24.96 -6.16
C PRO A 130 25.35 -24.84 -4.64
N GLY A 131 24.17 -24.45 -4.15
CA GLY A 131 23.91 -24.25 -2.72
C GLY A 131 24.34 -22.89 -2.15
N TRP A 132 25.04 -22.05 -2.92
CA TRP A 132 25.43 -20.71 -2.52
C TRP A 132 24.44 -19.68 -3.08
N HIS A 133 24.10 -18.68 -2.26
CA HIS A 133 23.21 -17.60 -2.64
C HIS A 133 23.83 -16.26 -2.31
N ILE A 134 23.81 -15.37 -3.28
CA ILE A 134 24.24 -13.97 -3.12
C ILE A 134 22.98 -13.13 -2.95
N VAL A 135 22.96 -12.36 -1.89
CA VAL A 135 21.88 -11.41 -1.59
C VAL A 135 22.47 -10.01 -1.51
N THR A 136 21.89 -9.08 -2.24
CA THR A 136 22.25 -7.67 -2.21
C THR A 136 21.14 -6.82 -1.60
N PHE A 137 21.51 -5.72 -0.97
CA PHE A 137 20.59 -4.79 -0.32
C PHE A 137 20.84 -3.39 -0.85
N ARG A 138 19.90 -2.85 -1.59
CA ARG A 138 19.97 -1.46 -2.06
C ARG A 138 19.13 -0.59 -1.14
N ASP A 139 19.76 0.35 -0.46
CA ASP A 139 19.05 1.33 0.35
C ASP A 139 18.24 2.25 -0.57
N ILE A 140 16.92 2.28 -0.35
CA ILE A 140 15.97 3.11 -1.07
C ILE A 140 15.21 4.05 -0.12
N HIS A 141 15.72 4.22 1.12
CA HIS A 141 14.99 4.97 2.16
C HIS A 141 14.80 6.44 1.76
N ASP A 142 15.83 7.08 1.26
CA ASP A 142 15.75 8.48 0.86
C ASP A 142 14.83 8.66 -0.35
N LEU A 143 14.92 7.76 -1.34
CA LEU A 143 14.02 7.75 -2.49
C LEU A 143 12.56 7.55 -2.04
N HIS A 144 12.32 6.58 -1.16
CA HIS A 144 10.98 6.31 -0.63
C HIS A 144 10.43 7.50 0.18
N SER A 145 11.29 8.15 0.96
CA SER A 145 10.94 9.35 1.72
C SER A 145 10.66 10.55 0.82
N MET A 146 11.43 10.74 -0.27
CA MET A 146 11.18 11.78 -1.26
C MET A 146 9.84 11.56 -1.98
N ILE A 147 9.54 10.33 -2.40
CA ILE A 147 8.25 9.99 -3.02
C ILE A 147 7.10 10.29 -2.06
N ALA A 148 7.22 9.89 -0.78
CA ALA A 148 6.22 10.17 0.24
C ALA A 148 6.03 11.68 0.47
N GLU A 149 7.11 12.47 0.47
CA GLU A 149 7.04 13.92 0.62
C GLU A 149 6.41 14.61 -0.61
N VAL A 150 6.79 14.21 -1.83
CA VAL A 150 6.16 14.70 -3.07
C VAL A 150 4.66 14.36 -3.07
N SER A 151 4.30 13.13 -2.70
CA SER A 151 2.90 12.72 -2.57
C SER A 151 2.17 13.53 -1.49
N ARG A 152 2.84 13.85 -0.39
CA ARG A 152 2.32 14.71 0.67
C ARG A 152 2.10 16.15 0.19
N LEU A 153 2.92 16.66 -0.69
CA LEU A 153 2.79 18.00 -1.27
C LEU A 153 1.79 18.04 -2.43
N SER A 154 1.57 16.95 -3.12
CA SER A 154 0.56 16.84 -4.19
C SER A 154 -0.85 17.00 -3.61
N CYS A 155 -1.72 17.65 -4.35
CA CYS A 155 -3.17 17.74 -4.06
C CYS A 155 -3.99 16.73 -4.87
N THR A 156 -3.34 15.82 -5.59
CA THR A 156 -3.95 14.84 -6.51
C THR A 156 -3.70 13.42 -6.04
N ASP A 157 -4.69 12.55 -6.14
CA ASP A 157 -4.56 11.12 -5.92
C ASP A 157 -3.95 10.45 -7.17
N PRO A 158 -2.85 9.68 -7.05
CA PRO A 158 -2.14 9.14 -8.20
C PRO A 158 -2.89 8.00 -8.92
N LEU A 159 -3.88 7.36 -8.29
CA LEU A 159 -4.65 6.28 -8.88
C LEU A 159 -5.85 6.79 -9.68
N THR A 160 -6.62 7.68 -9.07
CA THR A 160 -7.89 8.17 -9.64
C THR A 160 -7.76 9.50 -10.36
N GLU A 161 -6.61 10.18 -10.25
CA GLU A 161 -6.34 11.54 -10.75
C GLU A 161 -7.23 12.63 -10.14
N LEU A 162 -8.13 12.28 -9.23
CA LEU A 162 -8.96 13.21 -8.47
C LEU A 162 -8.15 14.00 -7.46
N SER A 163 -8.74 15.03 -6.87
CA SER A 163 -8.19 15.64 -5.65
C SER A 163 -8.01 14.57 -4.58
N ASN A 164 -6.87 14.58 -3.89
CA ASN A 164 -6.70 13.76 -2.70
C ASN A 164 -7.29 14.48 -1.47
N ARG A 165 -7.26 13.85 -0.31
CA ARG A 165 -7.76 14.43 0.94
C ARG A 165 -7.25 15.83 1.21
N ARG A 166 -5.95 16.07 0.99
CA ARG A 166 -5.34 17.38 1.20
C ARG A 166 -5.88 18.43 0.24
N GLY A 167 -6.03 18.09 -1.06
CA GLY A 167 -6.63 18.98 -2.04
C GLY A 167 -8.08 19.32 -1.68
N ALA A 168 -8.84 18.33 -1.22
CA ALA A 168 -10.20 18.53 -0.74
C ALA A 168 -10.28 19.44 0.49
N GLU A 169 -9.40 19.24 1.49
CA GLU A 169 -9.32 20.09 2.68
C GLU A 169 -9.03 21.56 2.32
N GLN A 170 -8.13 21.80 1.37
CA GLN A 170 -7.84 23.14 0.87
C GLN A 170 -9.05 23.79 0.17
N GLN A 171 -9.78 23.03 -0.65
CA GLN A 171 -10.98 23.49 -1.32
C GLN A 171 -12.12 23.79 -0.32
N LEU A 172 -12.34 22.88 0.64
CA LEU A 172 -13.31 23.12 1.72
C LEU A 172 -13.01 24.41 2.48
N GLN A 173 -11.75 24.62 2.86
CA GLN A 173 -11.32 25.84 3.55
C GLN A 173 -11.57 27.09 2.71
N ALA A 174 -11.24 27.05 1.43
CA ALA A 174 -11.45 28.17 0.51
C ALA A 174 -12.94 28.54 0.36
N HIS A 175 -13.82 27.54 0.25
CA HIS A 175 -15.27 27.77 0.15
C HIS A 175 -15.89 28.22 1.47
N TRP A 176 -15.45 27.66 2.60
CA TRP A 176 -15.91 28.06 3.93
C TRP A 176 -15.64 29.53 4.22
N LEU A 177 -14.44 30.01 3.88
CA LEU A 177 -14.06 31.43 4.04
C LEU A 177 -14.92 32.40 3.21
N GLN A 178 -15.56 31.93 2.14
CA GLN A 178 -16.45 32.74 1.33
C GLN A 178 -17.84 32.94 1.97
N GLY A 179 -18.17 32.22 3.06
CA GLY A 179 -19.44 32.33 3.76
C GLY A 179 -20.68 31.93 2.94
N ARG A 180 -20.49 31.17 1.85
CA ARG A 180 -21.58 30.70 0.99
C ARG A 180 -22.13 29.37 1.50
N PRO A 181 -23.37 29.02 1.14
CA PRO A 181 -23.87 27.66 1.38
C PRO A 181 -22.88 26.62 0.87
N LEU A 182 -22.67 25.57 1.65
CA LEU A 182 -21.74 24.50 1.34
C LEU A 182 -22.34 23.19 1.80
N SER A 183 -22.48 22.24 0.90
CA SER A 183 -22.86 20.87 1.23
C SER A 183 -21.71 19.92 0.91
N VAL A 184 -21.64 18.81 1.63
CA VAL A 184 -20.71 17.72 1.38
C VAL A 184 -21.44 16.39 1.32
N ILE A 185 -20.88 15.47 0.52
CA ILE A 185 -21.31 14.08 0.46
C ILE A 185 -20.07 13.23 0.69
N LEU A 186 -20.03 12.52 1.83
CA LEU A 186 -19.03 11.50 2.09
C LEU A 186 -19.60 10.16 1.67
N CYS A 187 -18.86 9.38 0.89
CA CYS A 187 -19.34 8.10 0.40
C CYS A 187 -18.22 7.04 0.37
N ASP A 188 -18.64 5.79 0.36
CA ASP A 188 -17.73 4.65 0.48
C ASP A 188 -18.24 3.47 -0.36
N VAL A 189 -17.33 2.75 -1.00
CA VAL A 189 -17.64 1.59 -1.83
C VAL A 189 -18.02 0.40 -0.95
N ASP A 190 -19.25 -0.04 -1.05
CA ASP A 190 -19.76 -1.15 -0.25
C ASP A 190 -19.02 -2.45 -0.57
N HIS A 191 -18.56 -3.13 0.48
CA HIS A 191 -17.89 -4.43 0.36
C HIS A 191 -16.62 -4.43 -0.51
N PHE A 192 -15.91 -3.32 -0.64
CA PHE A 192 -14.72 -3.19 -1.49
C PHE A 192 -13.66 -4.26 -1.19
N LYS A 193 -13.46 -4.61 0.08
CA LYS A 193 -12.55 -5.69 0.46
C LYS A 193 -12.87 -7.01 -0.26
N GLN A 194 -14.14 -7.34 -0.48
CA GLN A 194 -14.52 -8.58 -1.19
C GLN A 194 -14.08 -8.56 -2.66
N VAL A 195 -14.01 -7.39 -3.29
CA VAL A 195 -13.48 -7.24 -4.65
C VAL A 195 -11.99 -7.56 -4.64
N ASN A 196 -11.24 -6.97 -3.72
CA ASN A 196 -9.81 -7.25 -3.57
C ASN A 196 -9.53 -8.72 -3.26
N ASP A 197 -10.27 -9.30 -2.31
CA ASP A 197 -10.11 -10.70 -1.90
C ASP A 197 -10.43 -11.68 -3.03
N ARG A 198 -11.38 -11.33 -3.91
CA ARG A 198 -11.83 -12.20 -5.00
C ARG A 198 -11.06 -12.05 -6.30
N TYR A 199 -10.67 -10.82 -6.65
CA TYR A 199 -10.11 -10.48 -7.96
C TYR A 199 -8.71 -9.88 -7.90
N GLY A 200 -8.17 -9.67 -6.68
CA GLY A 200 -6.87 -9.06 -6.43
C GLY A 200 -6.91 -7.52 -6.41
N HIS A 201 -5.88 -6.92 -5.82
CA HIS A 201 -5.75 -5.46 -5.71
C HIS A 201 -5.83 -4.71 -7.05
N PRO A 202 -5.25 -5.22 -8.18
CA PRO A 202 -5.39 -4.51 -9.46
C PRO A 202 -6.84 -4.39 -9.94
N ALA A 203 -7.72 -5.35 -9.59
CA ALA A 203 -9.15 -5.24 -9.90
C ALA A 203 -9.85 -4.21 -9.01
N GLY A 204 -9.44 -4.11 -7.74
CA GLY A 204 -9.89 -3.07 -6.83
C GLY A 204 -9.48 -1.67 -7.31
N ASP A 205 -8.25 -1.52 -7.78
CA ASP A 205 -7.78 -0.26 -8.35
C ASP A 205 -8.60 0.15 -9.58
N ALA A 206 -8.86 -0.78 -10.50
CA ALA A 206 -9.74 -0.55 -11.64
C ALA A 206 -11.18 -0.19 -11.22
N ALA A 207 -11.67 -0.80 -10.14
CA ALA A 207 -12.97 -0.48 -9.56
C ALA A 207 -13.03 0.97 -9.07
N LEU A 208 -12.02 1.42 -8.32
CA LEU A 208 -11.93 2.80 -7.83
C LEU A 208 -11.84 3.81 -8.96
N CYS A 209 -11.03 3.54 -10.00
CA CYS A 209 -10.97 4.38 -11.19
C CYS A 209 -12.32 4.44 -11.94
N GLY A 210 -13.01 3.30 -12.05
CA GLY A 210 -14.33 3.23 -12.68
C GLY A 210 -15.40 4.03 -11.92
N VAL A 211 -15.43 3.90 -10.59
CA VAL A 211 -16.30 4.67 -9.70
C VAL A 211 -16.00 6.17 -9.81
N ALA A 212 -14.73 6.55 -9.73
CA ALA A 212 -14.29 7.95 -9.85
C ALA A 212 -14.79 8.60 -11.13
N ARG A 213 -14.60 7.94 -12.28
CA ARG A 213 -15.05 8.44 -13.59
C ARG A 213 -16.57 8.61 -13.66
N ILE A 214 -17.34 7.59 -13.20
CA ILE A 214 -18.81 7.67 -13.21
C ILE A 214 -19.30 8.83 -12.36
N MET A 215 -18.69 9.06 -11.20
CA MET A 215 -19.06 10.15 -10.31
C MET A 215 -18.67 11.52 -10.88
N GLU A 216 -17.47 11.66 -11.45
CA GLU A 216 -16.96 12.91 -12.00
C GLU A 216 -17.81 13.40 -13.17
N GLU A 217 -18.30 12.51 -14.03
CA GLU A 217 -19.19 12.82 -15.15
C GLU A 217 -20.54 13.48 -14.74
N GLN A 218 -20.92 13.36 -13.45
CA GLN A 218 -22.17 13.91 -12.92
C GLN A 218 -22.01 15.28 -12.25
N LEU A 219 -20.78 15.76 -12.13
CA LEU A 219 -20.49 17.01 -11.41
C LEU A 219 -20.63 18.24 -12.30
N GLN A 220 -20.98 19.35 -11.67
CA GLN A 220 -20.96 20.66 -12.27
C GLN A 220 -19.58 21.32 -12.13
N GLU A 221 -19.29 22.34 -12.95
CA GLU A 221 -17.98 23.00 -13.05
C GLU A 221 -17.36 23.44 -11.70
N LYS A 222 -18.20 23.78 -10.71
CA LYS A 222 -17.74 24.23 -9.38
C LYS A 222 -17.76 23.15 -8.31
N GLU A 223 -18.31 22.00 -8.62
CA GLU A 223 -18.37 20.87 -7.71
C GLU A 223 -17.05 20.09 -7.79
N CYS A 224 -16.58 19.56 -6.69
CA CYS A 224 -15.32 18.82 -6.62
C CYS A 224 -15.55 17.41 -6.10
N LEU A 225 -14.89 16.46 -6.72
CA LEU A 225 -14.76 15.09 -6.24
C LEU A 225 -13.34 14.85 -5.78
N ALA A 226 -13.19 14.24 -4.63
CA ALA A 226 -11.90 13.88 -4.07
C ALA A 226 -11.90 12.43 -3.59
N ARG A 227 -10.77 11.75 -3.70
CA ARG A 227 -10.54 10.51 -2.98
C ARG A 227 -10.11 10.82 -1.56
N TRP A 228 -11.02 10.56 -0.61
CA TRP A 228 -10.85 10.93 0.80
C TRP A 228 -10.06 9.92 1.61
N GLY A 229 -10.18 8.65 1.24
CA GLY A 229 -9.50 7.51 1.88
C GLY A 229 -9.26 6.38 0.89
N GLY A 230 -9.00 5.18 1.37
CA GLY A 230 -8.73 4.02 0.53
C GLY A 230 -9.83 3.75 -0.50
N GLU A 231 -11.07 3.62 0.00
CA GLU A 231 -12.29 3.34 -0.78
C GLU A 231 -13.36 4.41 -0.57
N GLU A 232 -12.98 5.53 0.09
CA GLU A 232 -13.85 6.64 0.43
C GLU A 232 -13.66 7.82 -0.51
N PHE A 233 -14.76 8.47 -0.89
CA PHE A 233 -14.77 9.67 -1.71
C PHE A 233 -15.54 10.78 -1.01
N LEU A 234 -15.15 12.02 -1.26
CA LEU A 234 -15.78 13.23 -0.77
C LEU A 234 -16.19 14.12 -1.95
N LEU A 235 -17.46 14.49 -2.01
CA LEU A 235 -17.94 15.52 -2.91
C LEU A 235 -18.11 16.82 -2.13
N ILE A 236 -17.64 17.92 -2.73
CA ILE A 236 -17.76 19.28 -2.20
C ILE A 236 -18.67 20.04 -3.14
N LEU A 237 -19.76 20.58 -2.63
CA LEU A 237 -20.84 21.19 -3.40
C LEU A 237 -21.02 22.66 -2.96
N PRO A 238 -20.22 23.60 -3.50
CA PRO A 238 -20.33 25.02 -3.15
C PRO A 238 -21.64 25.62 -3.66
N GLY A 239 -22.35 26.33 -2.81
CA GLY A 239 -23.64 26.93 -3.13
C GLY A 239 -24.83 25.97 -3.09
N ALA A 240 -24.60 24.67 -2.83
CA ALA A 240 -25.66 23.67 -2.76
C ALA A 240 -26.30 23.62 -1.37
N ASP A 241 -27.60 23.40 -1.37
CA ASP A 241 -28.40 23.09 -0.18
C ASP A 241 -28.52 21.58 0.05
N ALA A 242 -29.23 21.19 1.12
CA ALA A 242 -29.48 19.79 1.47
C ALA A 242 -30.22 19.03 0.35
N SER A 243 -31.16 19.67 -0.34
CA SER A 243 -31.95 19.03 -1.40
C SER A 243 -31.08 18.67 -2.60
N ARG A 244 -30.19 19.58 -3.03
CA ARG A 244 -29.23 19.31 -4.11
C ARG A 244 -28.26 18.20 -3.73
N ALA A 245 -27.72 18.20 -2.50
CA ALA A 245 -26.80 17.19 -2.03
C ALA A 245 -27.43 15.78 -2.02
N VAL A 246 -28.64 15.66 -1.45
CA VAL A 246 -29.37 14.38 -1.41
C VAL A 246 -29.75 13.91 -2.81
N SER A 247 -30.22 14.82 -3.69
CA SER A 247 -30.60 14.48 -5.05
C SER A 247 -29.41 13.96 -5.86
N LEU A 248 -28.25 14.62 -5.76
CA LEU A 248 -27.03 14.15 -6.45
C LEU A 248 -26.55 12.82 -5.89
N ALA A 249 -26.52 12.64 -4.56
CA ALA A 249 -26.13 11.38 -3.94
C ALA A 249 -27.02 10.22 -4.38
N GLU A 250 -28.33 10.42 -4.47
CA GLU A 250 -29.27 9.39 -4.93
C GLU A 250 -29.10 9.06 -6.42
N GLN A 251 -28.84 10.07 -7.26
CA GLN A 251 -28.50 9.88 -8.67
C GLN A 251 -27.23 9.02 -8.81
N LEU A 252 -26.18 9.36 -8.07
CA LEU A 252 -24.90 8.62 -8.08
C LEU A 252 -25.11 7.17 -7.58
N ARG A 253 -25.87 6.99 -6.49
CA ARG A 253 -26.18 5.66 -5.98
C ARG A 253 -26.85 4.78 -7.03
N GLN A 254 -27.86 5.31 -7.73
CA GLN A 254 -28.57 4.59 -8.77
C GLN A 254 -27.68 4.26 -9.97
N LEU A 255 -26.91 5.23 -10.46
CA LEU A 255 -25.97 5.03 -11.57
C LEU A 255 -24.94 3.96 -11.24
N LEU A 256 -24.29 4.05 -10.08
CA LEU A 256 -23.26 3.10 -9.68
C LEU A 256 -23.84 1.69 -9.49
N SER A 257 -25.01 1.55 -8.87
CA SER A 257 -25.66 0.24 -8.69
C SER A 257 -26.08 -0.40 -10.02
N ALA A 258 -26.38 0.40 -11.04
CA ALA A 258 -26.74 -0.07 -12.39
C ALA A 258 -25.52 -0.28 -13.32
N SER A 259 -24.36 0.25 -12.93
CA SER A 259 -23.15 0.19 -13.76
C SER A 259 -22.40 -1.12 -13.58
N GLN A 260 -21.73 -1.56 -14.64
CA GLN A 260 -20.77 -2.65 -14.60
C GLN A 260 -19.35 -2.11 -14.76
N ILE A 261 -18.48 -2.54 -13.86
CA ILE A 261 -17.04 -2.28 -13.96
C ILE A 261 -16.41 -3.48 -14.66
N ASN A 262 -15.65 -3.18 -15.71
CA ASN A 262 -14.98 -4.18 -16.52
C ASN A 262 -13.51 -4.27 -16.11
N TRP A 263 -13.05 -5.48 -15.76
CA TRP A 263 -11.66 -5.79 -15.50
C TRP A 263 -11.25 -7.08 -16.20
N HIS A 264 -10.47 -6.96 -17.28
CA HIS A 264 -10.14 -8.07 -18.17
C HIS A 264 -11.39 -8.82 -18.65
N HIS A 265 -11.56 -10.08 -18.24
CA HIS A 265 -12.72 -10.92 -18.56
C HIS A 265 -13.78 -10.93 -17.46
N HIS A 266 -13.60 -10.12 -16.41
CA HIS A 266 -14.53 -10.04 -15.28
C HIS A 266 -15.39 -8.79 -15.38
N HIS A 267 -16.68 -8.96 -15.06
CA HIS A 267 -17.64 -7.88 -14.93
C HIS A 267 -18.24 -7.95 -13.53
N PHE A 268 -18.23 -6.88 -12.81
CA PHE A 268 -18.83 -6.83 -11.48
C PHE A 268 -19.53 -5.49 -11.24
N SER A 269 -20.59 -5.53 -10.45
CA SER A 269 -21.31 -4.34 -10.01
C SER A 269 -20.91 -3.99 -8.59
N LEU A 270 -20.88 -2.70 -8.30
CA LEU A 270 -20.61 -2.16 -6.98
C LEU A 270 -21.78 -1.32 -6.53
N THR A 271 -22.00 -1.27 -5.22
CA THR A 271 -22.86 -0.26 -4.61
C THR A 271 -22.04 0.66 -3.73
N MET A 272 -22.57 1.81 -3.42
CA MET A 272 -21.98 2.76 -2.50
C MET A 272 -23.00 3.25 -1.49
N SER A 273 -22.52 3.57 -0.30
CA SER A 273 -23.27 4.23 0.76
C SER A 273 -22.86 5.70 0.84
N PHE A 274 -23.84 6.58 1.14
CA PHE A 274 -23.64 8.02 1.09
C PHE A 274 -24.15 8.68 2.36
N GLY A 275 -23.35 9.58 2.93
CA GLY A 275 -23.70 10.48 4.03
C GLY A 275 -23.61 11.93 3.56
N CYS A 276 -24.73 12.65 3.58
CA CYS A 276 -24.81 14.04 3.18
C CYS A 276 -24.89 14.95 4.40
N ALA A 277 -24.25 16.14 4.32
CA ALA A 277 -24.40 17.20 5.30
C ALA A 277 -24.33 18.57 4.62
N THR A 278 -25.00 19.55 5.21
CA THR A 278 -24.97 20.95 4.76
C THR A 278 -24.50 21.84 5.90
N LEU A 279 -23.60 22.75 5.58
CA LEU A 279 -23.02 23.69 6.53
C LEU A 279 -24.12 24.63 7.07
N THR A 280 -24.25 24.69 8.39
CA THR A 280 -25.15 25.63 9.08
C THR A 280 -24.35 26.85 9.56
N THR A 281 -25.08 27.93 9.85
CA THR A 281 -24.46 29.19 10.29
C THR A 281 -23.69 29.00 11.59
N GLY A 282 -22.41 29.37 11.59
CA GLY A 282 -21.53 29.24 12.77
C GLY A 282 -20.90 27.86 12.97
N GLN A 283 -21.17 26.90 12.11
CA GLN A 283 -20.60 25.58 12.15
C GLN A 283 -19.17 25.54 11.62
N SER A 284 -18.30 24.73 12.24
CA SER A 284 -16.96 24.45 11.73
C SER A 284 -16.97 23.40 10.63
N LEU A 285 -15.93 23.38 9.78
CA LEU A 285 -15.74 22.34 8.77
C LEU A 285 -15.60 20.94 9.38
N ASP A 286 -14.92 20.83 10.51
CA ASP A 286 -14.75 19.55 11.22
C ASP A 286 -16.12 19.00 11.65
N ASN A 287 -17.02 19.87 12.12
CA ASN A 287 -18.36 19.43 12.49
C ASN A 287 -19.20 19.06 11.26
N LEU A 288 -19.08 19.78 10.15
CA LEU A 288 -19.75 19.43 8.89
C LEU A 288 -19.34 18.03 8.42
N LEU A 289 -18.02 17.76 8.40
CA LEU A 289 -17.49 16.43 8.03
C LEU A 289 -17.91 15.35 9.01
N LEU A 290 -17.91 15.62 10.31
CA LEU A 290 -18.39 14.67 11.33
C LEU A 290 -19.86 14.30 11.15
N VAL A 291 -20.71 15.25 10.79
CA VAL A 291 -22.15 15.03 10.52
C VAL A 291 -22.31 14.14 9.28
N ALA A 292 -21.54 14.39 8.21
CA ALA A 292 -21.55 13.56 7.01
C ALA A 292 -21.05 12.12 7.30
N ASP A 293 -19.98 11.98 8.08
CA ASP A 293 -19.41 10.67 8.47
C ASP A 293 -20.41 9.84 9.28
N ARG A 294 -21.08 10.46 10.29
CA ARG A 294 -22.12 9.79 11.06
C ARG A 294 -23.27 9.31 10.16
N ALA A 295 -23.68 10.12 9.19
CA ALA A 295 -24.71 9.73 8.23
C ALA A 295 -24.26 8.57 7.35
N LEU A 296 -23.02 8.58 6.86
CA LEU A 296 -22.42 7.47 6.11
C LEU A 296 -22.36 6.19 6.94
N TYR A 297 -21.90 6.29 8.18
CA TYR A 297 -21.88 5.16 9.11
C TYR A 297 -23.28 4.54 9.30
N GLN A 298 -24.30 5.38 9.50
CA GLN A 298 -25.68 4.92 9.62
C GLN A 298 -26.18 4.27 8.32
N ALA A 299 -25.81 4.82 7.14
CA ALA A 299 -26.15 4.24 5.85
C ALA A 299 -25.59 2.82 5.71
N LYS A 300 -24.32 2.63 6.09
CA LYS A 300 -23.68 1.29 6.13
C LYS A 300 -24.37 0.35 7.12
N ALA A 301 -24.68 0.82 8.33
CA ALA A 301 -25.33 0.02 9.39
C ALA A 301 -26.77 -0.41 9.04
N GLN A 302 -27.50 0.42 8.30
CA GLN A 302 -28.88 0.14 7.90
C GLN A 302 -29.02 -0.77 6.66
N GLY A 303 -27.92 -1.32 6.14
CA GLY A 303 -27.92 -2.30 5.03
C GLY A 303 -27.32 -1.78 3.74
N ARG A 304 -26.54 -0.70 3.81
CA ARG A 304 -25.76 -0.16 2.67
C ARG A 304 -26.61 0.31 1.47
N ASN A 305 -25.95 0.66 0.34
CA ASN A 305 -26.58 1.09 -0.91
C ASN A 305 -27.72 2.09 -0.68
N ARG A 306 -27.43 3.16 0.06
CA ARG A 306 -28.41 4.20 0.41
C ARG A 306 -27.77 5.55 0.68
N VAL A 307 -28.62 6.56 0.67
CA VAL A 307 -28.27 7.93 1.00
C VAL A 307 -28.92 8.28 2.34
N LEU A 308 -28.16 8.84 3.27
CA LEU A 308 -28.69 9.43 4.50
C LEU A 308 -28.20 10.88 4.61
N PHE A 309 -29.10 11.75 5.10
CA PHE A 309 -28.76 13.13 5.42
C PHE A 309 -28.55 13.24 6.93
N GLY A 310 -27.37 13.74 7.31
CA GLY A 310 -27.02 14.00 8.70
C GLY A 310 -27.74 15.21 9.23
N LYS A 311 -28.29 15.07 10.42
CA LYS A 311 -28.84 16.15 11.24
C LYS A 311 -27.91 16.38 12.42
N GLU A 312 -27.75 17.64 12.82
CA GLU A 312 -27.00 18.01 14.03
C GLU A 312 -27.52 17.29 15.27
#